data_e1ca0b346f9ec868be5990560eb46951
#
_entry.id   e1ca0b346f9ec868be5990560eb46951
#
_cell.length_a   1.000
_cell.length_b   1.000
_cell.length_c   1.000
_cell.angle_alpha   90.00
_cell.angle_beta   90.00
_cell.angle_gamma   90.00
#
_symmetry.space_group_name_H-M   'P 1'
#
loop_
_entity.id
_entity.type
_entity.pdbx_description
1 polymer ?
#
loop_
_entity_poly.entity_id
_entity_poly.type
_entity_poly.pdbx_seq_one_letter_code
_entity_poly.pdbx_strand_id
1 'polypeptide(L)'
;EVLFLDAKDNVLIKRYKETRRSHPLSGTGRVDQGIAEERRLLVPLRNRADYILDTSRLLIRDLKREITSIFVEDKQYKNLYITVLSFGFKYGIPSDADLVFDVRFLPNPYYIEELRPKNGNDKEVQDYVMQNEKTGQFLNKLTDMISFLIPNYIAEGKTQLVIAIGCTGGK
;
A
#
# COMPACT_ATOMS: atom_id res chain seq x y z
N GLU A 1 11.38 -17.84 9.96
CA GLU A 1 11.38 -16.68 9.07
C GLU A 1 10.38 -16.90 7.92
N VAL A 2 9.63 -15.87 7.55
CA VAL A 2 8.61 -15.92 6.50
C VAL A 2 9.00 -14.93 5.41
N LEU A 3 9.25 -15.42 4.20
CA LEU A 3 9.40 -14.60 2.99
C LEU A 3 8.07 -14.54 2.26
N PHE A 4 7.54 -13.33 2.08
CA PHE A 4 6.34 -13.07 1.30
C PHE A 4 6.72 -12.48 -0.07
N LEU A 5 6.41 -13.20 -1.15
CA LEU A 5 6.59 -12.70 -2.50
C LEU A 5 5.30 -12.02 -2.97
N ASP A 6 5.38 -10.74 -3.28
CA ASP A 6 4.24 -9.97 -3.79
C ASP A 6 4.46 -9.56 -5.25
N ALA A 7 3.39 -9.19 -5.92
CA ALA A 7 3.42 -8.52 -7.22
C ALA A 7 2.11 -7.74 -7.44
N LYS A 8 2.16 -6.70 -8.27
CA LYS A 8 0.97 -5.93 -8.65
C LYS A 8 -0.05 -6.81 -9.38
N ASP A 9 -1.35 -6.55 -9.17
CA ASP A 9 -2.44 -7.37 -9.75
C ASP A 9 -2.37 -7.47 -11.27
N ASN A 10 -2.07 -6.36 -11.94
CA ASN A 10 -1.93 -6.37 -13.41
C ASN A 10 -0.76 -7.27 -13.88
N VAL A 11 0.31 -7.38 -13.09
CA VAL A 11 1.44 -8.25 -13.37
C VAL A 11 1.05 -9.71 -13.12
N LEU A 12 0.35 -10.00 -12.03
CA LEU A 12 -0.16 -11.34 -11.74
C LEU A 12 -1.12 -11.82 -12.84
N ILE A 13 -2.10 -10.98 -13.23
CA ILE A 13 -3.04 -11.29 -14.31
C ILE A 13 -2.28 -11.61 -15.60
N LYS A 14 -1.26 -10.82 -15.94
CA LYS A 14 -0.42 -11.05 -17.12
C LYS A 14 0.31 -12.39 -17.05
N ARG A 15 0.93 -12.70 -15.90
CA ARG A 15 1.65 -13.97 -15.68
C ARG A 15 0.72 -15.20 -15.81
N TYR A 16 -0.49 -15.13 -15.26
CA TYR A 16 -1.50 -16.19 -15.42
C TYR A 16 -1.89 -16.39 -16.89
N LYS A 17 -2.09 -15.30 -17.65
CA LYS A 17 -2.40 -15.37 -19.08
C LYS A 17 -1.24 -15.96 -19.89
N GLU A 18 0.00 -15.54 -19.63
CA GLU A 18 1.19 -16.04 -20.32
C GLU A 18 1.43 -17.53 -20.08
N THR A 19 1.19 -17.99 -18.86
CA THR A 19 1.36 -19.40 -18.50
C THR A 19 0.16 -20.27 -18.83
N ARG A 20 -0.95 -19.68 -19.29
CA ARG A 20 -2.23 -20.36 -19.57
C ARG A 20 -2.75 -21.17 -18.41
N ARG A 21 -2.54 -20.71 -17.17
CA ARG A 21 -3.03 -21.35 -15.94
C ARG A 21 -4.27 -20.62 -15.43
N SER A 22 -5.21 -21.39 -14.89
CA SER A 22 -6.32 -20.84 -14.10
C SER A 22 -5.84 -20.49 -12.69
N HIS A 23 -6.41 -19.44 -12.12
CA HIS A 23 -6.14 -19.12 -10.73
C HIS A 23 -6.90 -20.09 -9.80
N PRO A 24 -6.26 -20.68 -8.78
CA PRO A 24 -6.90 -21.70 -7.91
C PRO A 24 -8.22 -21.23 -7.29
N LEU A 25 -8.32 -19.95 -6.91
CA LEU A 25 -9.51 -19.38 -6.28
C LEU A 25 -10.49 -18.76 -7.27
N SER A 26 -10.21 -18.76 -8.57
CA SER A 26 -11.15 -18.23 -9.57
C SER A 26 -12.23 -19.24 -10.00
N GLY A 27 -12.01 -20.52 -9.77
CA GLY A 27 -12.90 -21.57 -10.29
C GLY A 27 -13.07 -21.44 -11.81
N THR A 28 -14.31 -21.27 -12.25
CA THR A 28 -14.69 -20.95 -13.65
C THR A 28 -14.73 -19.44 -13.93
N GLY A 29 -14.48 -18.61 -12.92
CA GLY A 29 -14.54 -17.15 -13.00
C GLY A 29 -13.27 -16.51 -13.54
N ARG A 30 -13.21 -15.20 -13.39
CA ARG A 30 -12.09 -14.39 -13.88
C ARG A 30 -10.90 -14.46 -12.93
N VAL A 31 -9.71 -14.40 -13.51
CA VAL A 31 -8.42 -14.43 -12.75
C VAL A 31 -8.31 -13.26 -11.75
N ASP A 32 -8.79 -12.06 -12.11
CA ASP A 32 -8.76 -10.89 -11.24
C ASP A 32 -9.58 -11.08 -9.96
N GLN A 33 -10.71 -11.76 -10.02
CA GLN A 33 -11.53 -12.10 -8.86
C GLN A 33 -10.79 -13.09 -7.93
N GLY A 34 -10.15 -14.10 -8.52
CA GLY A 34 -9.32 -15.05 -7.78
C GLY A 34 -8.16 -14.38 -7.05
N ILE A 35 -7.47 -13.43 -7.71
CA ILE A 35 -6.37 -12.66 -7.11
C ILE A 35 -6.88 -11.79 -5.94
N ALA A 36 -8.03 -11.12 -6.10
CA ALA A 36 -8.60 -10.31 -5.04
C ALA A 36 -8.95 -11.14 -3.79
N GLU A 37 -9.52 -12.32 -3.99
CA GLU A 37 -9.82 -13.24 -2.88
C GLU A 37 -8.55 -13.80 -2.25
N GLU A 38 -7.54 -14.17 -3.04
CA GLU A 38 -6.25 -14.62 -2.52
C GLU A 38 -5.59 -13.55 -1.65
N ARG A 39 -5.58 -12.30 -2.09
CA ARG A 39 -5.05 -11.19 -1.29
C ARG A 39 -5.75 -11.06 0.05
N ARG A 40 -7.08 -11.16 0.06
CA ARG A 40 -7.86 -11.10 1.31
C ARG A 40 -7.45 -12.20 2.28
N LEU A 41 -7.25 -13.41 1.79
CA LEU A 41 -6.84 -14.57 2.59
C LEU A 41 -5.39 -14.45 3.07
N LEU A 42 -4.51 -13.85 2.27
CA LEU A 42 -3.08 -13.74 2.57
C LEU A 42 -2.70 -12.53 3.45
N VAL A 43 -3.63 -11.59 3.71
CA VAL A 43 -3.37 -10.42 4.60
C VAL A 43 -2.72 -10.81 5.92
N PRO A 44 -3.20 -11.82 6.68
CA PRO A 44 -2.58 -12.17 7.97
C PRO A 44 -1.16 -12.71 7.82
N LEU A 45 -0.86 -13.44 6.74
CA LEU A 45 0.48 -13.96 6.46
C LEU A 45 1.42 -12.83 6.03
N ARG A 46 0.95 -11.94 5.17
CA ARG A 46 1.70 -10.79 4.72
C ARG A 46 2.09 -9.87 5.89
N ASN A 47 1.18 -9.65 6.84
CA ASN A 47 1.43 -8.82 8.02
C ASN A 47 2.39 -9.47 9.04
N ARG A 48 2.66 -10.77 8.91
CA ARG A 48 3.61 -11.51 9.75
C ARG A 48 4.90 -11.87 9.03
N ALA A 49 5.05 -11.42 7.78
CA ALA A 49 6.24 -11.73 7.00
C ALA A 49 7.45 -10.94 7.53
N ASP A 50 8.56 -11.64 7.73
CA ASP A 50 9.85 -11.03 8.07
C ASP A 50 10.46 -10.31 6.86
N TYR A 51 10.17 -10.82 5.66
CA TYR A 51 10.65 -10.27 4.38
C TYR A 51 9.50 -10.19 3.39
N ILE A 52 9.29 -9.00 2.79
CA ILE A 52 8.34 -8.80 1.68
C ILE A 52 9.11 -8.36 0.46
N LEU A 53 8.97 -9.12 -0.64
CA LEU A 53 9.69 -8.83 -1.88
C LEU A 53 8.70 -8.61 -3.03
N ASP A 54 8.64 -7.37 -3.55
CA ASP A 54 7.85 -7.05 -4.75
C ASP A 54 8.56 -7.54 -6.01
N THR A 55 8.00 -8.58 -6.60
CA THR A 55 8.51 -9.21 -7.83
C THR A 55 7.96 -8.59 -9.11
N SER A 56 7.22 -7.48 -9.04
CA SER A 56 6.51 -6.90 -10.20
C SER A 56 7.45 -6.56 -11.36
N ARG A 57 8.67 -6.14 -11.05
CA ARG A 57 9.68 -5.71 -12.03
C ARG A 57 10.94 -6.58 -12.04
N LEU A 58 11.00 -7.61 -11.20
CA LEU A 58 12.17 -8.45 -11.09
C LEU A 58 12.20 -9.51 -12.21
N LEU A 59 13.35 -9.67 -12.83
CA LEU A 59 13.67 -10.85 -13.61
C LEU A 59 13.97 -12.02 -12.67
N ILE A 60 13.87 -13.26 -13.16
CA ILE A 60 14.17 -14.47 -12.38
C ILE A 60 15.59 -14.42 -11.79
N ARG A 61 16.58 -13.94 -12.54
CA ARG A 61 17.96 -13.80 -12.07
C ARG A 61 18.07 -12.80 -10.90
N ASP A 62 17.31 -11.70 -10.96
CA ASP A 62 17.33 -10.66 -9.93
C ASP A 62 16.64 -11.16 -8.67
N LEU A 63 15.50 -11.83 -8.78
CA LEU A 63 14.82 -12.50 -7.67
C LEU A 63 15.74 -13.53 -6.99
N LYS A 64 16.46 -14.34 -7.75
CA LYS A 64 17.42 -15.31 -7.21
C LYS A 64 18.54 -14.60 -6.43
N ARG A 65 19.08 -13.50 -6.95
CA ARG A 65 20.12 -12.72 -6.28
C ARG A 65 19.60 -12.12 -4.96
N GLU A 66 18.40 -11.55 -4.95
CA GLU A 66 17.78 -11.01 -3.73
C GLU A 66 17.59 -12.09 -2.66
N ILE A 67 17.04 -13.26 -3.03
CA ILE A 67 16.88 -14.38 -2.11
C ILE A 67 18.24 -14.86 -1.56
N THR A 68 19.26 -14.95 -2.43
CA THR A 68 20.61 -15.32 -2.00
C THR A 68 21.20 -14.29 -1.03
N SER A 69 21.00 -12.99 -1.30
CA SER A 69 21.47 -11.94 -0.41
C SER A 69 20.82 -12.00 0.98
N ILE A 70 19.51 -12.32 1.03
CA ILE A 70 18.77 -12.43 2.30
C ILE A 70 19.21 -13.65 3.12
N PHE A 71 19.27 -14.83 2.49
CA PHE A 71 19.35 -16.10 3.23
C PHE A 71 20.73 -16.78 3.19
N VAL A 72 21.62 -16.36 2.30
CA VAL A 72 22.93 -17.02 2.13
C VAL A 72 24.08 -16.11 2.53
N GLU A 73 24.01 -14.81 2.18
CA GLU A 73 25.11 -13.88 2.41
C GLU A 73 25.00 -13.15 3.75
N ASP A 74 23.97 -13.43 4.55
CA ASP A 74 23.68 -12.81 5.85
C ASP A 74 23.78 -11.27 5.84
N LYS A 75 23.54 -10.69 4.66
CA LYS A 75 23.45 -9.25 4.52
C LYS A 75 22.12 -8.82 5.12
N GLN A 76 22.17 -7.93 6.10
CA GLN A 76 20.97 -7.30 6.64
C GLN A 76 20.13 -6.74 5.49
N TYR A 77 19.01 -7.38 5.22
CA TYR A 77 18.07 -6.95 4.20
C TYR A 77 17.38 -5.68 4.70
N LYS A 78 17.73 -4.55 4.10
CA LYS A 78 17.28 -3.22 4.55
C LYS A 78 16.15 -2.71 3.65
N ASN A 79 15.14 -3.52 3.37
CA ASN A 79 13.96 -3.04 2.65
C ASN A 79 12.85 -2.70 3.63
N LEU A 80 12.30 -1.51 3.49
CA LEU A 80 11.12 -1.06 4.19
C LEU A 80 9.92 -1.12 3.23
N TYR A 81 8.94 -1.96 3.53
CA TYR A 81 7.66 -1.99 2.81
C TYR A 81 6.73 -0.92 3.38
N ILE A 82 6.35 0.03 2.53
CA ILE A 82 5.51 1.15 2.95
C ILE A 82 4.09 0.95 2.42
N THR A 83 3.12 0.92 3.32
CA THR A 83 1.70 0.94 3.01
C THR A 83 1.14 2.31 3.36
N VAL A 84 0.53 2.98 2.39
CA VAL A 84 -0.23 4.20 2.62
C VAL A 84 -1.71 3.88 2.46
N LEU A 85 -2.50 4.18 3.46
CA LEU A 85 -3.95 3.95 3.43
C LEU A 85 -4.73 5.20 3.87
N SER A 86 -5.93 5.36 3.33
CA SER A 86 -6.90 6.35 3.80
C SER A 86 -7.94 5.70 4.70
N PHE A 87 -8.40 6.41 5.73
CA PHE A 87 -9.46 5.94 6.62
C PHE A 87 -10.38 7.07 7.07
N GLY A 88 -11.55 6.68 7.57
CA GLY A 88 -12.48 7.61 8.22
C GLY A 88 -12.44 7.47 9.73
N PHE A 89 -12.20 8.55 10.46
CA PHE A 89 -12.20 8.54 11.92
C PHE A 89 -13.51 7.98 12.52
N LYS A 90 -14.63 8.09 11.79
CA LYS A 90 -15.90 7.49 12.21
C LYS A 90 -15.88 5.97 12.34
N TYR A 91 -14.91 5.29 11.69
CA TYR A 91 -14.75 3.84 11.76
C TYR A 91 -13.60 3.41 12.69
N GLY A 92 -12.93 4.37 13.32
CA GLY A 92 -11.76 4.13 14.15
C GLY A 92 -10.45 4.22 13.39
N ILE A 93 -9.37 4.33 14.15
CA ILE A 93 -8.00 4.33 13.62
C ILE A 93 -7.61 2.89 13.31
N PRO A 94 -6.99 2.60 12.14
CA PRO A 94 -6.46 1.27 11.85
C PRO A 94 -5.47 0.83 12.93
N SER A 95 -5.67 -0.37 13.45
CA SER A 95 -4.89 -0.89 14.59
C SER A 95 -3.44 -1.21 14.28
N ASP A 96 -3.11 -1.33 13.00
CA ASP A 96 -1.78 -1.61 12.47
C ASP A 96 -1.05 -0.36 11.95
N ALA A 97 -1.63 0.83 12.12
CA ALA A 97 -1.02 2.08 11.67
C ALA A 97 0.15 2.48 12.57
N ASP A 98 1.33 2.66 11.98
CA ASP A 98 2.52 3.21 12.66
C ASP A 98 2.47 4.74 12.74
N LEU A 99 2.03 5.39 11.66
CA LEU A 99 1.88 6.84 11.58
C LEU A 99 0.44 7.18 11.20
N VAL A 100 -0.16 8.10 11.95
CA VAL A 100 -1.53 8.55 11.72
C VAL A 100 -1.55 10.06 11.54
N PHE A 101 -2.07 10.50 10.39
CA PHE A 101 -2.22 11.93 10.09
C PHE A 101 -3.69 12.29 9.96
N ASP A 102 -4.11 13.28 10.76
CA ASP A 102 -5.46 13.81 10.72
C ASP A 102 -5.55 14.96 9.72
N VAL A 103 -6.35 14.78 8.66
CA VAL A 103 -6.57 15.79 7.64
C VAL A 103 -7.96 16.44 7.69
N ARG A 104 -8.68 16.31 8.82
CA ARG A 104 -10.03 16.90 8.99
C ARG A 104 -10.06 18.42 8.98
N PHE A 105 -8.89 19.07 9.09
CA PHE A 105 -8.75 20.53 8.92
C PHE A 105 -8.82 20.99 7.46
N LEU A 106 -8.74 20.06 6.49
CA LEU A 106 -8.88 20.37 5.06
C LEU A 106 -10.37 20.53 4.68
N PRO A 107 -10.65 21.22 3.56
CA PRO A 107 -12.01 21.35 3.07
C PRO A 107 -12.68 20.01 2.86
N ASN A 108 -13.89 19.87 3.38
CA ASN A 108 -14.63 18.61 3.28
C ASN A 108 -15.58 18.64 2.08
N PRO A 109 -15.34 17.82 1.04
CA PRO A 109 -16.20 17.78 -0.17
C PRO A 109 -17.64 17.38 0.12
N TYR A 110 -17.91 16.74 1.25
CA TYR A 110 -19.25 16.33 1.66
C TYR A 110 -20.25 17.49 1.76
N TYR A 111 -19.79 18.70 2.06
CA TYR A 111 -20.66 19.90 2.15
C TYR A 111 -21.02 20.51 0.80
N ILE A 112 -20.40 20.04 -0.29
CA ILE A 112 -20.73 20.44 -1.66
C ILE A 112 -21.67 19.39 -2.25
N GLU A 113 -22.86 19.79 -2.69
CA GLU A 113 -23.93 18.88 -3.10
C GLU A 113 -23.48 17.96 -4.24
N GLU A 114 -22.79 18.51 -5.24
CA GLU A 114 -22.29 17.80 -6.42
C GLU A 114 -21.14 16.83 -6.09
N LEU A 115 -20.39 17.08 -5.01
CA LEU A 115 -19.26 16.26 -4.59
C LEU A 115 -19.64 15.22 -3.52
N ARG A 116 -20.76 15.40 -2.84
CA ARG A 116 -21.21 14.53 -1.74
C ARG A 116 -21.31 13.04 -2.11
N PRO A 117 -21.82 12.65 -3.30
CA PRO A 117 -21.89 11.24 -3.69
C PRO A 117 -20.54 10.66 -4.14
N LYS A 118 -19.56 11.51 -4.41
CA LYS A 118 -18.24 11.16 -4.95
C LYS A 118 -17.24 10.78 -3.85
N ASN A 119 -16.07 10.27 -4.26
CA ASN A 119 -14.99 9.85 -3.36
C ASN A 119 -13.63 10.40 -3.83
N GLY A 120 -12.55 10.13 -3.07
CA GLY A 120 -11.21 10.65 -3.35
C GLY A 120 -10.56 10.17 -4.66
N ASN A 121 -11.13 9.19 -5.36
CA ASN A 121 -10.65 8.77 -6.68
C ASN A 121 -11.29 9.60 -7.81
N ASP A 122 -12.34 10.37 -7.51
CA ASP A 122 -13.01 11.23 -8.49
C ASP A 122 -12.22 12.53 -8.65
N LYS A 123 -11.95 12.89 -9.90
CA LYS A 123 -11.10 14.04 -10.23
C LYS A 123 -11.61 15.35 -9.62
N GLU A 124 -12.91 15.58 -9.64
CA GLU A 124 -13.52 16.79 -9.10
C GLU A 124 -13.33 16.92 -7.59
N VAL A 125 -13.31 15.80 -6.86
CA VAL A 125 -13.00 15.77 -5.43
C VAL A 125 -11.53 16.08 -5.20
N GLN A 126 -10.66 15.50 -6.01
CA GLN A 126 -9.22 15.79 -5.95
C GLN A 126 -8.93 17.26 -6.22
N ASP A 127 -9.50 17.80 -7.30
CA ASP A 127 -9.31 19.21 -7.68
C ASP A 127 -9.81 20.15 -6.57
N TYR A 128 -10.97 19.87 -5.98
CA TYR A 128 -11.52 20.65 -4.87
C TYR A 128 -10.60 20.66 -3.64
N VAL A 129 -10.07 19.51 -3.24
CA VAL A 129 -9.18 19.43 -2.07
C VAL A 129 -7.82 20.04 -2.38
N MET A 130 -7.28 19.82 -3.58
CA MET A 130 -5.95 20.30 -3.99
C MET A 130 -5.90 21.81 -4.25
N GLN A 131 -7.01 22.47 -4.55
CA GLN A 131 -7.09 23.93 -4.69
C GLN A 131 -6.80 24.67 -3.38
N ASN A 132 -6.95 24.01 -2.23
CA ASN A 132 -6.70 24.65 -0.95
C ASN A 132 -5.20 24.73 -0.66
N GLU A 133 -4.70 25.94 -0.38
CA GLU A 133 -3.28 26.17 -0.08
C GLU A 133 -2.76 25.30 1.07
N LYS A 134 -3.59 25.09 2.10
CA LYS A 134 -3.21 24.23 3.25
C LYS A 134 -2.96 22.78 2.84
N THR A 135 -3.61 22.29 1.78
CA THR A 135 -3.35 20.94 1.25
C THR A 135 -1.94 20.82 0.72
N GLY A 136 -1.50 21.78 -0.10
CA GLY A 136 -0.13 21.82 -0.61
C GLY A 136 0.91 21.96 0.51
N GLN A 137 0.65 22.86 1.47
CA GLN A 137 1.53 23.04 2.64
C GLN A 137 1.65 21.76 3.48
N PHE A 138 0.53 21.07 3.71
CA PHE A 138 0.51 19.82 4.45
C PHE A 138 1.30 18.73 3.72
N LEU A 139 1.05 18.54 2.41
CA LEU A 139 1.75 17.54 1.60
C LEU A 139 3.27 17.77 1.60
N ASN A 140 3.71 19.02 1.46
CA ASN A 140 5.14 19.34 1.51
C ASN A 140 5.76 18.95 2.86
N LYS A 141 5.12 19.32 3.98
CA LYS A 141 5.59 18.97 5.32
C LYS A 141 5.56 17.47 5.57
N LEU A 142 4.53 16.77 5.11
CA LEU A 142 4.40 15.33 5.22
C LEU A 142 5.50 14.63 4.43
N THR A 143 5.73 15.03 3.18
CA THR A 143 6.78 14.47 2.33
C THR A 143 8.16 14.66 2.94
N ASP A 144 8.46 15.85 3.47
CA ASP A 144 9.74 16.14 4.15
C ASP A 144 9.92 15.22 5.37
N MET A 145 8.91 15.14 6.24
CA MET A 145 8.93 14.27 7.42
C MET A 145 9.13 12.80 7.04
N ILE A 146 8.37 12.28 6.08
CA ILE A 146 8.48 10.87 5.67
C ILE A 146 9.83 10.59 5.03
N SER A 147 10.36 11.53 4.23
CA SER A 147 11.69 11.40 3.63
C SER A 147 12.80 11.34 4.70
N PHE A 148 12.63 12.05 5.80
CA PHE A 148 13.53 11.99 6.94
C PHE A 148 13.38 10.66 7.72
N LEU A 149 12.14 10.18 7.93
CA LEU A 149 11.87 8.99 8.75
C LEU A 149 12.27 7.67 8.06
N ILE A 150 12.06 7.53 6.75
CA ILE A 150 12.33 6.30 6.00
C ILE A 150 13.75 5.77 6.23
N PRO A 151 14.84 6.53 6.01
CA PRO A 151 16.19 6.02 6.22
C PRO A 151 16.47 5.65 7.67
N ASN A 152 15.87 6.36 8.63
CA ASN A 152 16.04 6.08 10.05
C ASN A 152 15.32 4.79 10.46
N TYR A 153 14.13 4.52 9.94
CA TYR A 153 13.41 3.26 10.16
C TYR A 153 14.13 2.07 9.52
N ILE A 154 14.72 2.26 8.33
CA ILE A 154 15.55 1.24 7.70
C ILE A 154 16.80 0.95 8.56
N ALA A 155 17.42 1.98 9.11
CA ALA A 155 18.60 1.83 9.97
C ALA A 155 18.28 1.12 11.28
N GLU A 156 17.07 1.34 11.85
CA GLU A 156 16.56 0.64 13.03
C GLU A 156 16.23 -0.85 12.74
N GLY A 157 16.04 -1.22 11.46
CA GLY A 157 15.67 -2.58 11.08
C GLY A 157 14.17 -2.78 10.88
N LYS A 158 13.38 -1.72 10.79
CA LYS A 158 11.95 -1.80 10.50
C LYS A 158 11.73 -2.31 9.08
N THR A 159 10.91 -3.35 8.93
CA THR A 159 10.63 -3.99 7.64
C THR A 159 9.30 -3.54 7.03
N GLN A 160 8.39 -3.02 7.85
CA GLN A 160 7.07 -2.55 7.43
C GLN A 160 6.76 -1.19 8.06
N LEU A 161 6.11 -0.32 7.30
CA LEU A 161 5.64 0.99 7.76
C LEU A 161 4.23 1.22 7.21
N VAL A 162 3.26 1.39 8.11
CA VAL A 162 1.88 1.71 7.75
C VAL A 162 1.59 3.17 8.07
N ILE A 163 1.30 3.94 7.03
CA ILE A 163 0.97 5.37 7.11
C ILE A 163 -0.53 5.52 6.85
N ALA A 164 -1.28 5.95 7.84
CA ALA A 164 -2.72 6.14 7.77
C ALA A 164 -3.09 7.64 7.70
N ILE A 165 -3.85 8.02 6.68
CA ILE A 165 -4.33 9.39 6.50
C ILE A 165 -5.84 9.40 6.73
N GLY A 166 -6.27 10.12 7.79
CA GLY A 166 -7.65 10.09 8.28
C GLY A 166 -8.43 11.35 7.94
N CYS A 167 -9.57 11.18 7.25
CA CYS A 167 -10.60 12.21 7.14
C CYS A 167 -11.83 11.84 8.00
N THR A 168 -12.90 12.64 7.98
CA THR A 168 -14.11 12.34 8.77
C THR A 168 -14.79 11.06 8.29
N GLY A 169 -15.01 10.92 7.00
CA GLY A 169 -15.86 9.89 6.39
C GLY A 169 -15.14 8.69 5.81
N GLY A 170 -13.85 8.81 5.44
CA GLY A 170 -13.09 7.74 4.79
C GLY A 170 -13.59 7.43 3.37
N LYS A 171 -13.98 8.46 2.62
CA LYS A 171 -14.40 8.34 1.23
C LYS A 171 -13.25 8.73 0.30
#